data_0f193ea51c94bf8e08a042b19a51d300
#
_entry.id   0f193ea51c94bf8e08a042b19a51d300
#
_cell.length_a   1.000
_cell.length_b   1.000
_cell.length_c   1.000
_cell.angle_alpha   90.00
_cell.angle_beta   90.00
_cell.angle_gamma   90.00
#
_symmetry.space_group_name_H-M   'P 1'
#
loop_
_entity.id
_entity.type
_entity.pdbx_description
1 polymer ?
#
loop_
_entity_poly.entity_id
_entity_poly.type
_entity_poly.pdbx_seq_one_letter_code
_entity_poly.pdbx_strand_id
1 'polypeptide(L)'
;MTNQIRNITIIAHVDHGKTTLIDNLMKQSGSFRENEVVDERLMDSGELEKERGITILAKPASINWKDTRINIIDTPGHRDFAAEVERVLSMADGALLLIDSAEGVMPQTKFVLSKALKQGLKPIVVINKLDKADQRANEVLDETFDLFVSLDANEEQLDFPVLYASGRSGWADSELDGSRENLNPLLDLILNHVKPANFEKEKPFAMLSTLLYADSFLGRSLVGRITQGTAKANQSIKAINLKGEKVDEGKLTKIFRYEGTKKVPIEIGEAGDIVVIAGLEKANVADTICDLDVNEPISATPIDPPTMSITITVNTSPLAGKEGKKLTSTQIRDRLIQEAQNNVGITFNENEGNDSFVVSGRGELMLEILLTQMRREGFELTVSPPKVLYKTDDSGTKLEPIEEITMDLDEEYSSKVIDSMNRRKGKLIDLKDTGKNKKRLIFHAPTRGLMGYTSKFLTLTKGNGVINRIFHDYGQFEGEMEGRRNGALIAMEKGKAVAFAIFNLQARGEMFVTHNDPVYPGMIVGLSPKPGDMIINVMKGKKLTNMRTQGTDENVVLTPVRKMSIAEQLSMLNTDEALEITPDSCRLRKSILDPNERKKSEKSGAAA
;
A
#
# COMPACT_ATOMS: atom_id res chain seq x y z
N MET A 1 -4.37 41.07 -6.94
CA MET A 1 -5.55 40.20 -7.04
C MET A 1 -5.30 39.05 -6.08
N THR A 2 -6.11 38.93 -5.04
CA THR A 2 -5.99 37.82 -4.08
C THR A 2 -6.52 36.56 -4.77
N ASN A 3 -5.62 35.76 -5.33
CA ASN A 3 -6.01 34.44 -5.85
C ASN A 3 -6.61 33.64 -4.69
N GLN A 4 -7.89 33.33 -4.81
CA GLN A 4 -8.54 32.43 -3.86
C GLN A 4 -7.95 31.03 -4.03
N ILE A 5 -7.84 30.29 -2.94
CA ILE A 5 -7.31 28.92 -2.94
C ILE A 5 -8.44 27.97 -2.50
N ARG A 6 -8.52 26.81 -3.16
CA ARG A 6 -9.34 25.67 -2.77
C ARG A 6 -8.45 24.46 -2.66
N ASN A 7 -8.55 23.72 -1.57
CA ASN A 7 -7.83 22.48 -1.37
C ASN A 7 -8.81 21.32 -1.36
N ILE A 8 -8.71 20.42 -2.32
CA ILE A 8 -9.57 19.25 -2.42
C ILE A 8 -8.74 17.97 -2.43
N THR A 9 -9.31 16.93 -1.86
CA THR A 9 -8.79 15.57 -1.99
C THR A 9 -9.71 14.73 -2.85
N ILE A 10 -9.16 13.75 -3.58
CA ILE A 10 -9.96 12.81 -4.36
C ILE A 10 -9.92 11.45 -3.71
N ILE A 11 -11.10 10.97 -3.34
CA ILE A 11 -11.36 9.67 -2.72
C ILE A 11 -11.99 8.77 -3.77
N ALA A 12 -11.36 7.66 -4.09
CA ALA A 12 -11.87 6.69 -5.05
C ALA A 12 -11.40 5.28 -4.70
N HIS A 13 -12.20 4.28 -5.11
CA HIS A 13 -11.70 2.90 -5.16
C HIS A 13 -10.70 2.74 -6.32
N VAL A 14 -9.89 1.69 -6.26
CA VAL A 14 -9.02 1.26 -7.36
C VAL A 14 -9.90 1.07 -8.61
N ASP A 15 -9.41 1.51 -9.76
CA ASP A 15 -10.10 1.45 -11.04
C ASP A 15 -11.39 2.25 -11.19
N HIS A 16 -11.85 3.04 -10.22
CA HIS A 16 -13.01 3.94 -10.38
C HIS A 16 -12.74 5.15 -11.31
N GLY A 17 -11.52 5.28 -11.82
CA GLY A 17 -11.17 6.28 -12.83
C GLY A 17 -10.61 7.59 -12.28
N LYS A 18 -10.05 7.57 -11.05
CA LYS A 18 -9.44 8.73 -10.38
C LYS A 18 -8.39 9.41 -11.25
N THR A 19 -7.37 8.69 -11.66
CA THR A 19 -6.26 9.22 -12.47
C THR A 19 -6.74 9.77 -13.81
N THR A 20 -7.67 9.06 -14.48
CA THR A 20 -8.24 9.50 -15.75
C THR A 20 -9.03 10.80 -15.61
N LEU A 21 -9.80 10.96 -14.52
CA LEU A 21 -10.52 12.20 -14.25
C LEU A 21 -9.58 13.37 -14.00
N ILE A 22 -8.53 13.17 -13.18
CA ILE A 22 -7.54 14.21 -12.88
C ILE A 22 -6.80 14.63 -14.15
N ASP A 23 -6.37 13.69 -14.97
CA ASP A 23 -5.68 13.97 -16.25
C ASP A 23 -6.52 14.84 -17.17
N ASN A 24 -7.83 14.56 -17.28
CA ASN A 24 -8.75 15.36 -18.08
C ASN A 24 -9.08 16.72 -17.44
N LEU A 25 -9.18 16.81 -16.11
CA LEU A 25 -9.31 18.10 -15.41
C LEU A 25 -8.10 18.99 -15.68
N MET A 26 -6.89 18.44 -15.60
CA MET A 26 -5.66 19.19 -15.91
C MET A 26 -5.59 19.64 -17.36
N LYS A 27 -6.01 18.79 -18.31
CA LYS A 27 -6.05 19.15 -19.73
C LYS A 27 -7.04 20.28 -20.01
N GLN A 28 -8.24 20.19 -19.46
CA GLN A 28 -9.30 21.18 -19.72
C GLN A 28 -9.14 22.49 -18.94
N SER A 29 -8.41 22.48 -17.81
CA SER A 29 -8.09 23.71 -17.08
C SER A 29 -7.00 24.58 -17.71
N GLY A 30 -6.42 24.15 -18.84
CA GLY A 30 -5.33 24.88 -19.52
C GLY A 30 -3.98 24.80 -18.81
N SER A 31 -3.79 23.83 -17.92
CA SER A 31 -2.53 23.65 -17.17
C SER A 31 -1.36 23.16 -18.03
N PHE A 32 -1.62 22.74 -19.27
CA PHE A 32 -0.62 22.32 -20.25
C PHE A 32 -0.54 23.27 -21.45
N ARG A 33 0.64 23.39 -22.05
CA ARG A 33 0.80 24.12 -23.30
C ARG A 33 0.19 23.32 -24.46
N GLU A 34 -0.38 24.00 -25.47
CA GLU A 34 -1.09 23.39 -26.61
C GLU A 34 -0.31 22.29 -27.36
N ASN A 35 1.01 22.26 -27.24
CA ASN A 35 1.90 21.29 -27.93
C ASN A 35 2.65 20.36 -26.94
N GLU A 36 2.28 20.32 -25.66
CA GLU A 36 2.93 19.45 -24.68
C GLU A 36 2.37 18.02 -24.81
N VAL A 37 3.25 17.07 -25.15
CA VAL A 37 2.88 15.65 -25.14
C VAL A 37 2.68 15.23 -23.68
N VAL A 38 1.43 15.01 -23.32
CA VAL A 38 1.05 14.65 -21.96
C VAL A 38 1.00 13.13 -21.88
N ASP A 39 1.87 12.54 -21.06
CA ASP A 39 1.81 11.12 -20.76
C ASP A 39 0.46 10.77 -20.10
N GLU A 40 -0.08 9.61 -20.41
CA GLU A 40 -1.24 9.07 -19.70
C GLU A 40 -0.85 8.73 -18.25
N ARG A 41 -1.76 8.98 -17.29
CA ARG A 41 -1.56 8.75 -15.85
C ARG A 41 -0.49 9.65 -15.22
N LEU A 42 -0.65 10.96 -15.39
CA LEU A 42 0.27 11.98 -14.86
C LEU A 42 0.55 11.88 -13.36
N MET A 43 -0.47 11.53 -12.58
CA MET A 43 -0.34 11.41 -11.13
C MET A 43 0.32 10.09 -10.71
N ASP A 44 0.07 8.99 -11.41
CA ASP A 44 0.70 7.69 -11.14
C ASP A 44 2.05 7.61 -11.85
N SER A 45 3.04 8.38 -11.38
CA SER A 45 4.37 8.46 -12.02
C SER A 45 5.26 7.25 -11.71
N GLY A 46 4.95 6.46 -10.69
CA GLY A 46 5.69 5.27 -10.31
C GLY A 46 5.37 4.07 -11.22
N GLU A 47 6.39 3.33 -11.67
CA GLU A 47 6.17 2.12 -12.48
C GLU A 47 5.29 1.08 -11.77
N LEU A 48 5.47 0.92 -10.46
CA LEU A 48 4.65 0.01 -9.64
C LEU A 48 3.20 0.49 -9.49
N GLU A 49 2.98 1.82 -9.40
CA GLU A 49 1.64 2.40 -9.38
C GLU A 49 0.91 2.13 -10.69
N LYS A 50 1.61 2.34 -11.82
CA LYS A 50 1.07 2.07 -13.17
C LYS A 50 0.74 0.60 -13.40
N GLU A 51 1.61 -0.31 -12.94
CA GLU A 51 1.44 -1.75 -13.10
C GLU A 51 0.30 -2.31 -12.25
N ARG A 52 0.20 -1.84 -11.00
CA ARG A 52 -0.81 -2.32 -10.04
C ARG A 52 -2.12 -1.53 -10.10
N GLY A 53 -2.15 -0.40 -10.79
CA GLY A 53 -3.31 0.49 -10.88
C GLY A 53 -3.67 1.16 -9.55
N ILE A 54 -2.75 1.23 -8.58
CA ILE A 54 -2.98 1.82 -7.26
C ILE A 54 -2.06 3.02 -7.01
N THR A 55 -2.57 4.05 -6.38
CA THR A 55 -1.76 5.14 -5.84
C THR A 55 -1.07 4.67 -4.56
N ILE A 56 0.26 4.71 -4.53
CA ILE A 56 1.09 4.30 -3.38
C ILE A 56 1.43 5.52 -2.53
N LEU A 57 1.84 6.62 -3.17
CA LEU A 57 2.22 7.86 -2.49
C LEU A 57 1.24 8.98 -2.86
N ALA A 58 0.81 9.73 -1.85
CA ALA A 58 0.00 10.92 -2.07
C ALA A 58 0.80 11.97 -2.83
N LYS A 59 0.19 12.59 -3.84
CA LYS A 59 0.81 13.61 -4.68
C LYS A 59 -0.08 14.82 -4.81
N PRO A 60 0.42 16.00 -4.42
CA PRO A 60 -0.26 17.24 -4.71
C PRO A 60 -0.08 17.64 -6.17
N ALA A 61 -1.14 18.24 -6.72
CA ALA A 61 -1.14 18.92 -8.01
C ALA A 61 -1.97 20.19 -7.89
N SER A 62 -1.88 21.09 -8.85
CA SER A 62 -2.75 22.27 -8.86
C SER A 62 -3.20 22.63 -10.26
N ILE A 63 -4.40 23.18 -10.34
CA ILE A 63 -4.99 23.73 -11.55
C ILE A 63 -5.49 25.16 -11.26
N ASN A 64 -5.53 25.98 -12.30
CA ASN A 64 -6.15 27.31 -12.21
C ASN A 64 -7.48 27.27 -12.95
N TRP A 65 -8.55 27.68 -12.25
CA TRP A 65 -9.87 27.82 -12.86
C TRP A 65 -10.46 29.17 -12.51
N LYS A 66 -10.78 29.96 -13.54
CA LYS A 66 -11.11 31.37 -13.37
C LYS A 66 -9.99 32.06 -12.55
N ASP A 67 -10.30 32.84 -11.54
CA ASP A 67 -9.32 33.53 -10.69
C ASP A 67 -8.94 32.74 -9.41
N THR A 68 -9.21 31.42 -9.41
CA THR A 68 -8.99 30.56 -8.24
C THR A 68 -7.99 29.45 -8.57
N ARG A 69 -7.05 29.21 -7.66
CA ARG A 69 -6.19 28.04 -7.68
C ARG A 69 -6.84 26.89 -6.90
N ILE A 70 -6.96 25.75 -7.53
CA ILE A 70 -7.46 24.52 -6.92
C ILE A 70 -6.29 23.57 -6.76
N ASN A 71 -5.89 23.34 -5.51
CA ASN A 71 -4.94 22.29 -5.17
C ASN A 71 -5.69 20.96 -5.07
N ILE A 72 -5.21 19.95 -5.78
CA ILE A 72 -5.77 18.60 -5.82
C ILE A 72 -4.78 17.67 -5.15
N ILE A 73 -5.22 16.95 -4.14
CA ILE A 73 -4.39 16.01 -3.43
C ILE A 73 -4.87 14.60 -3.77
N ASP A 74 -4.02 13.85 -4.47
CA ASP A 74 -4.29 12.45 -4.76
C ASP A 74 -4.00 11.61 -3.54
N THR A 75 -5.01 10.84 -3.05
CA THR A 75 -4.88 10.02 -1.86
C THR A 75 -4.70 8.55 -2.21
N PRO A 76 -3.79 7.83 -1.52
CA PRO A 76 -3.74 6.39 -1.62
C PRO A 76 -5.08 5.76 -1.24
N GLY A 77 -5.52 4.76 -2.02
CA GLY A 77 -6.76 4.04 -1.72
C GLY A 77 -6.56 2.85 -0.80
N HIS A 78 -5.32 2.37 -0.63
CA HIS A 78 -5.04 1.16 0.11
C HIS A 78 -4.80 1.46 1.61
N ARG A 79 -5.37 0.61 2.46
CA ARG A 79 -5.37 0.73 3.93
C ARG A 79 -3.99 0.72 4.60
N ASP A 80 -2.99 0.05 4.02
CA ASP A 80 -1.63 0.03 4.57
C ASP A 80 -1.01 1.44 4.60
N PHE A 81 -1.65 2.39 3.89
CA PHE A 81 -1.35 3.82 3.87
C PHE A 81 -2.34 4.67 4.67
N ALA A 82 -3.14 4.06 5.55
CA ALA A 82 -4.22 4.72 6.28
C ALA A 82 -3.79 6.00 7.01
N ALA A 83 -2.64 5.99 7.66
CA ALA A 83 -2.13 7.17 8.36
C ALA A 83 -1.61 8.27 7.41
N GLU A 84 -1.15 7.89 6.21
CA GLU A 84 -0.84 8.88 5.16
C GLU A 84 -2.11 9.54 4.68
N VAL A 85 -3.16 8.75 4.47
CA VAL A 85 -4.49 9.25 4.09
C VAL A 85 -5.00 10.28 5.10
N GLU A 86 -4.99 9.97 6.40
CA GLU A 86 -5.48 10.90 7.42
C GLU A 86 -4.71 12.22 7.43
N ARG A 87 -3.39 12.17 7.31
CA ARG A 87 -2.56 13.38 7.25
C ARG A 87 -2.80 14.19 5.97
N VAL A 88 -2.93 13.51 4.84
CA VAL A 88 -3.21 14.16 3.56
C VAL A 88 -4.58 14.84 3.57
N LEU A 89 -5.59 14.18 4.16
CA LEU A 89 -6.92 14.76 4.34
C LEU A 89 -6.88 16.08 5.13
N SER A 90 -5.96 16.23 6.09
CA SER A 90 -5.83 17.47 6.87
C SER A 90 -5.39 18.69 6.04
N MET A 91 -4.86 18.49 4.83
CA MET A 91 -4.54 19.58 3.91
C MET A 91 -5.74 20.04 3.07
N ALA A 92 -6.82 19.27 3.03
CA ALA A 92 -7.99 19.55 2.20
C ALA A 92 -9.11 20.28 2.96
N ASP A 93 -9.97 20.96 2.23
CA ASP A 93 -11.18 21.62 2.71
C ASP A 93 -12.44 20.93 2.15
N GLY A 94 -12.31 20.19 1.04
CA GLY A 94 -13.35 19.39 0.42
C GLY A 94 -12.86 18.03 -0.04
N ALA A 95 -13.78 17.07 -0.15
CA ALA A 95 -13.51 15.71 -0.60
C ALA A 95 -14.35 15.37 -1.83
N LEU A 96 -13.70 15.07 -2.95
CA LEU A 96 -14.35 14.55 -4.16
C LEU A 96 -14.43 13.04 -4.06
N LEU A 97 -15.63 12.50 -3.86
CA LEU A 97 -15.89 11.07 -3.80
C LEU A 97 -16.25 10.55 -5.19
N LEU A 98 -15.37 9.77 -5.79
CA LEU A 98 -15.55 9.20 -7.13
C LEU A 98 -16.02 7.75 -7.04
N ILE A 99 -17.15 7.44 -7.63
CA ILE A 99 -17.79 6.12 -7.60
C ILE A 99 -18.06 5.64 -9.03
N ASP A 100 -17.73 4.40 -9.32
CA ASP A 100 -18.06 3.76 -10.59
C ASP A 100 -19.57 3.49 -10.67
N SER A 101 -20.23 3.91 -11.76
CA SER A 101 -21.68 3.77 -11.97
C SER A 101 -22.18 2.35 -12.10
N ALA A 102 -21.30 1.40 -12.40
CA ALA A 102 -21.65 -0.03 -12.51
C ALA A 102 -21.31 -0.80 -11.21
N GLU A 103 -20.14 -0.54 -10.62
CA GLU A 103 -19.67 -1.27 -9.43
C GLU A 103 -20.31 -0.75 -8.13
N GLY A 104 -20.55 0.56 -8.03
CA GLY A 104 -21.12 1.19 -6.85
C GLY A 104 -20.11 1.40 -5.72
N VAL A 105 -20.62 1.43 -4.49
CA VAL A 105 -19.82 1.73 -3.30
C VAL A 105 -18.99 0.52 -2.85
N MET A 106 -17.67 0.69 -2.80
CA MET A 106 -16.72 -0.36 -2.45
C MET A 106 -16.17 -0.17 -1.01
N PRO A 107 -15.83 -1.27 -0.30
CA PRO A 107 -15.42 -1.22 1.12
C PRO A 107 -14.22 -0.33 1.43
N GLN A 108 -13.24 -0.22 0.52
CA GLN A 108 -12.06 0.63 0.72
C GLN A 108 -12.41 2.11 0.78
N THR A 109 -13.39 2.53 -0.03
CA THR A 109 -13.89 3.90 -0.07
C THR A 109 -14.49 4.32 1.29
N LYS A 110 -15.16 3.38 1.97
CA LYS A 110 -15.77 3.59 3.29
C LYS A 110 -14.78 4.10 4.33
N PHE A 111 -13.58 3.51 4.37
CA PHE A 111 -12.56 3.91 5.35
C PHE A 111 -12.10 5.36 5.13
N VAL A 112 -11.68 5.69 3.90
CA VAL A 112 -11.17 7.04 3.58
C VAL A 112 -12.26 8.09 3.75
N LEU A 113 -13.50 7.79 3.32
CA LEU A 113 -14.64 8.66 3.48
C LEU A 113 -14.97 8.90 4.97
N SER A 114 -14.99 7.85 5.82
CA SER A 114 -15.21 8.00 7.26
C SER A 114 -14.22 8.98 7.90
N LYS A 115 -12.95 8.91 7.50
CA LYS A 115 -11.92 9.83 8.00
C LYS A 115 -12.12 11.25 7.48
N ALA A 116 -12.48 11.41 6.22
CA ALA A 116 -12.79 12.70 5.61
C ALA A 116 -13.97 13.39 6.31
N LEU A 117 -15.08 12.66 6.56
CA LEU A 117 -16.25 13.16 7.24
C LEU A 117 -15.97 13.57 8.70
N LYS A 118 -15.19 12.74 9.43
CA LYS A 118 -14.76 13.06 10.81
C LYS A 118 -13.89 14.32 10.90
N GLN A 119 -13.11 14.62 9.86
CA GLN A 119 -12.33 15.86 9.75
C GLN A 119 -13.16 17.07 9.28
N GLY A 120 -14.44 16.88 9.01
CA GLY A 120 -15.36 17.96 8.60
C GLY A 120 -15.20 18.39 7.15
N LEU A 121 -14.60 17.57 6.28
CA LEU A 121 -14.47 17.90 4.86
C LEU A 121 -15.84 17.96 4.18
N LYS A 122 -16.00 18.90 3.26
CA LYS A 122 -17.22 19.06 2.43
C LYS A 122 -17.20 18.03 1.30
N PRO A 123 -18.12 17.06 1.27
CA PRO A 123 -18.15 16.04 0.23
C PRO A 123 -18.80 16.55 -1.06
N ILE A 124 -18.27 16.13 -2.19
CA ILE A 124 -18.87 16.21 -3.53
C ILE A 124 -18.87 14.80 -4.09
N VAL A 125 -20.00 14.28 -4.51
CA VAL A 125 -20.12 12.95 -5.09
C VAL A 125 -20.07 13.03 -6.60
N VAL A 126 -19.23 12.21 -7.24
CA VAL A 126 -19.14 12.07 -8.69
C VAL A 126 -19.37 10.62 -9.07
N ILE A 127 -20.50 10.33 -9.71
CA ILE A 127 -20.83 9.02 -10.27
C ILE A 127 -20.19 8.96 -11.66
N ASN A 128 -19.11 8.19 -11.77
CA ASN A 128 -18.25 8.14 -12.95
C ASN A 128 -18.53 6.91 -13.82
N LYS A 129 -17.97 6.93 -15.04
CA LYS A 129 -18.06 5.87 -16.04
C LYS A 129 -19.47 5.64 -16.59
N LEU A 130 -20.23 6.71 -16.74
CA LEU A 130 -21.56 6.65 -17.36
C LEU A 130 -21.54 6.28 -18.85
N ASP A 131 -20.36 6.16 -19.43
CA ASP A 131 -20.13 5.59 -20.76
C ASP A 131 -20.24 4.06 -20.82
N LYS A 132 -20.30 3.37 -19.66
CA LYS A 132 -20.51 1.93 -19.59
C LYS A 132 -21.97 1.55 -19.87
N ALA A 133 -22.17 0.42 -20.56
CA ALA A 133 -23.50 -0.09 -20.91
C ALA A 133 -24.28 -0.66 -19.69
N ASP A 134 -23.57 -1.11 -18.67
CA ASP A 134 -24.08 -1.73 -17.45
C ASP A 134 -24.22 -0.76 -16.27
N GLN A 135 -24.20 0.55 -16.55
CA GLN A 135 -24.34 1.58 -15.54
C GLN A 135 -25.73 1.52 -14.84
N ARG A 136 -25.75 1.78 -13.54
CA ARG A 136 -26.92 1.80 -12.64
C ARG A 136 -26.88 3.03 -11.72
N ALA A 137 -26.66 4.19 -12.30
CA ALA A 137 -26.33 5.44 -11.57
C ALA A 137 -27.30 5.78 -10.44
N ASN A 138 -28.61 5.60 -10.61
CA ASN A 138 -29.62 5.88 -9.58
C ASN A 138 -29.46 4.94 -8.37
N GLU A 139 -29.29 3.64 -8.61
CA GLU A 139 -29.05 2.69 -7.51
C GLU A 139 -27.75 3.00 -6.77
N VAL A 140 -26.70 3.40 -7.49
CA VAL A 140 -25.40 3.78 -6.91
C VAL A 140 -25.52 5.06 -6.07
N LEU A 141 -26.38 5.98 -6.46
CA LEU A 141 -26.68 7.18 -5.65
C LEU A 141 -27.32 6.79 -4.32
N ASP A 142 -28.31 5.91 -4.34
CA ASP A 142 -28.97 5.41 -3.13
C ASP A 142 -27.98 4.66 -2.23
N GLU A 143 -27.14 3.77 -2.80
CA GLU A 143 -26.07 3.08 -2.07
C GLU A 143 -25.07 4.07 -1.43
N THR A 144 -24.80 5.18 -2.11
CA THR A 144 -23.92 6.23 -1.61
C THR A 144 -24.54 6.96 -0.43
N PHE A 145 -25.81 7.30 -0.53
CA PHE A 145 -26.54 7.93 0.57
C PHE A 145 -26.56 7.00 1.81
N ASP A 146 -26.89 5.75 1.63
CA ASP A 146 -26.87 4.73 2.71
C ASP A 146 -25.46 4.60 3.33
N LEU A 147 -24.41 4.72 2.51
CA LEU A 147 -23.03 4.74 3.03
C LEU A 147 -22.82 5.94 3.94
N PHE A 148 -23.19 7.17 3.54
CA PHE A 148 -23.01 8.36 4.37
C PHE A 148 -23.79 8.24 5.70
N VAL A 149 -25.03 7.77 5.66
CA VAL A 149 -25.81 7.47 6.87
C VAL A 149 -25.11 6.45 7.76
N SER A 150 -24.54 5.37 7.19
CA SER A 150 -23.82 4.35 7.94
C SER A 150 -22.51 4.83 8.56
N LEU A 151 -22.01 5.99 8.16
CA LEU A 151 -20.79 6.64 8.65
C LEU A 151 -21.08 7.79 9.61
N ASP A 152 -22.32 7.93 10.08
CA ASP A 152 -22.78 9.01 10.98
C ASP A 152 -22.50 10.40 10.42
N ALA A 153 -22.67 10.59 9.10
CA ALA A 153 -22.55 11.89 8.47
C ALA A 153 -23.60 12.86 9.04
N ASN A 154 -23.20 14.11 9.26
CA ASN A 154 -24.11 15.15 9.73
C ASN A 154 -25.02 15.69 8.59
N GLU A 155 -26.04 16.50 8.94
CA GLU A 155 -27.01 17.02 7.97
C GLU A 155 -26.35 17.78 6.81
N GLU A 156 -25.31 18.60 7.08
CA GLU A 156 -24.57 19.31 6.02
C GLU A 156 -23.79 18.36 5.09
N GLN A 157 -23.35 17.23 5.61
CA GLN A 157 -22.62 16.24 4.83
C GLN A 157 -23.56 15.30 4.06
N LEU A 158 -24.79 15.11 4.54
CA LEU A 158 -25.83 14.36 3.83
C LEU A 158 -26.43 15.15 2.66
N ASP A 159 -26.37 16.49 2.71
CA ASP A 159 -26.77 17.39 1.62
C ASP A 159 -25.60 17.59 0.62
N PHE A 160 -24.99 16.50 0.18
CA PHE A 160 -23.90 16.54 -0.76
C PHE A 160 -24.38 16.77 -2.20
N PRO A 161 -23.73 17.63 -2.97
CA PRO A 161 -24.00 17.76 -4.40
C PRO A 161 -23.50 16.54 -5.18
N VAL A 162 -24.25 16.18 -6.23
CA VAL A 162 -23.95 15.03 -7.09
C VAL A 162 -23.68 15.51 -8.52
N LEU A 163 -22.67 14.91 -9.14
CA LEU A 163 -22.41 15.04 -10.57
C LEU A 163 -22.30 13.65 -11.20
N TYR A 164 -22.78 13.58 -12.43
CA TYR A 164 -22.68 12.42 -13.31
C TYR A 164 -21.57 12.68 -14.31
N ALA A 165 -20.65 11.72 -14.48
CA ALA A 165 -19.44 11.95 -15.26
C ALA A 165 -19.00 10.75 -16.08
N SER A 166 -18.23 11.04 -17.14
CA SER A 166 -17.31 10.11 -17.76
C SER A 166 -15.92 10.74 -17.76
N GLY A 167 -15.09 10.33 -16.82
CA GLY A 167 -13.71 10.79 -16.75
C GLY A 167 -12.92 10.46 -18.02
N ARG A 168 -13.23 9.37 -18.70
CA ARG A 168 -12.61 8.97 -19.96
C ARG A 168 -13.02 9.89 -21.12
N SER A 169 -14.30 10.21 -21.22
CA SER A 169 -14.82 11.11 -22.28
C SER A 169 -14.67 12.58 -21.94
N GLY A 170 -14.26 12.91 -20.70
CA GLY A 170 -13.93 14.27 -20.28
C GLY A 170 -15.12 15.20 -20.09
N TRP A 171 -16.24 14.70 -19.53
CA TRP A 171 -17.43 15.49 -19.23
C TRP A 171 -18.02 15.18 -17.86
N ALA A 172 -18.72 16.15 -17.28
CA ALA A 172 -19.53 16.03 -16.08
C ALA A 172 -20.78 16.92 -16.19
N ASP A 173 -21.91 16.46 -15.62
CA ASP A 173 -23.18 17.20 -15.60
C ASP A 173 -23.90 16.95 -14.27
N SER A 174 -24.77 17.89 -13.87
CA SER A 174 -25.65 17.74 -12.70
C SER A 174 -26.85 16.83 -12.98
N GLU A 175 -27.19 16.63 -14.24
CA GLU A 175 -28.30 15.78 -14.66
C GLU A 175 -27.80 14.54 -15.41
N LEU A 176 -28.46 13.40 -15.20
CA LEU A 176 -28.07 12.13 -15.82
C LEU A 176 -28.09 12.19 -17.36
N ASP A 177 -29.03 12.95 -17.91
CA ASP A 177 -29.23 13.16 -19.34
C ASP A 177 -28.76 14.55 -19.82
N GLY A 178 -27.82 15.17 -19.09
CA GLY A 178 -27.29 16.49 -19.37
C GLY A 178 -26.44 16.60 -20.64
N SER A 179 -25.83 17.76 -20.86
CA SER A 179 -25.18 18.16 -22.14
C SER A 179 -23.91 17.39 -22.49
N ARG A 180 -23.23 16.78 -21.52
CA ARG A 180 -22.03 15.92 -21.70
C ARG A 180 -20.89 16.57 -22.51
N GLU A 181 -20.64 17.85 -22.32
CA GLU A 181 -19.68 18.61 -23.15
C GLU A 181 -18.26 18.62 -22.58
N ASN A 182 -18.11 18.95 -21.29
CA ASN A 182 -16.81 19.17 -20.66
C ASN A 182 -16.88 18.99 -19.14
N LEU A 183 -15.75 19.19 -18.44
CA LEU A 183 -15.65 19.09 -16.97
C LEU A 183 -15.87 20.43 -16.24
N ASN A 184 -16.25 21.50 -16.93
CA ASN A 184 -16.49 22.81 -16.31
C ASN A 184 -17.52 22.76 -15.18
N PRO A 185 -18.64 21.99 -15.28
CA PRO A 185 -19.59 21.87 -14.18
C PRO A 185 -18.96 21.37 -12.88
N LEU A 186 -18.00 20.44 -12.95
CA LEU A 186 -17.28 19.93 -11.80
C LEU A 186 -16.36 21.01 -11.19
N LEU A 187 -15.63 21.75 -12.03
CA LEU A 187 -14.76 22.83 -11.57
C LEU A 187 -15.55 23.96 -10.93
N ASP A 188 -16.69 24.34 -11.52
CA ASP A 188 -17.58 25.36 -10.97
C ASP A 188 -18.24 24.91 -9.66
N LEU A 189 -18.63 23.64 -9.56
CA LEU A 189 -19.16 23.07 -8.32
C LEU A 189 -18.13 23.11 -7.20
N ILE A 190 -16.86 22.76 -7.47
CA ILE A 190 -15.78 22.84 -6.48
C ILE A 190 -15.65 24.28 -5.95
N LEU A 191 -15.69 25.30 -6.82
CA LEU A 191 -15.58 26.69 -6.40
C LEU A 191 -16.76 27.14 -5.52
N ASN A 192 -17.97 26.67 -5.83
CA ASN A 192 -19.19 27.08 -5.16
C ASN A 192 -19.42 26.34 -3.84
N HIS A 193 -19.12 25.06 -3.78
CA HIS A 193 -19.40 24.19 -2.63
C HIS A 193 -18.26 24.19 -1.60
N VAL A 194 -17.01 24.13 -2.05
CA VAL A 194 -15.85 24.17 -1.17
C VAL A 194 -15.49 25.61 -0.84
N LYS A 195 -15.78 26.03 0.39
CA LYS A 195 -15.48 27.41 0.83
C LYS A 195 -13.98 27.65 0.89
N PRO A 196 -13.51 28.89 0.59
CA PRO A 196 -12.11 29.23 0.85
C PRO A 196 -11.84 29.11 2.34
N ALA A 197 -10.75 28.47 2.70
CA ALA A 197 -10.37 28.41 4.10
C ALA A 197 -10.01 29.82 4.60
N ASN A 198 -10.49 30.16 5.77
CA ASN A 198 -10.27 31.46 6.37
C ASN A 198 -8.96 31.36 7.21
N PHE A 199 -7.86 31.83 6.66
CA PHE A 199 -6.56 31.76 7.30
C PHE A 199 -6.09 33.12 7.83
N GLU A 200 -5.44 33.08 9.01
CA GLU A 200 -4.89 34.27 9.66
C GLU A 200 -3.52 34.63 9.07
N LYS A 201 -3.52 35.47 8.02
CA LYS A 201 -2.29 35.86 7.30
C LYS A 201 -1.34 36.73 8.14
N GLU A 202 -1.85 37.44 9.16
CA GLU A 202 -1.10 38.35 10.01
C GLU A 202 -0.35 37.64 11.15
N LYS A 203 -0.64 36.37 11.42
CA LYS A 203 0.06 35.59 12.45
C LYS A 203 1.45 35.18 11.99
N PRO A 204 2.35 34.81 12.91
CA PRO A 204 3.62 34.16 12.58
C PRO A 204 3.42 32.89 11.74
N PHE A 205 4.34 32.62 10.85
CA PHE A 205 4.28 31.45 9.97
C PHE A 205 4.18 30.14 10.76
N ALA A 206 3.24 29.29 10.38
CA ALA A 206 3.19 27.88 10.80
C ALA A 206 2.55 26.98 9.73
N MET A 207 3.13 25.82 9.56
CA MET A 207 2.75 24.78 8.60
C MET A 207 2.86 23.41 9.25
N LEU A 208 1.85 22.56 9.06
CA LEU A 208 1.95 21.15 9.42
C LEU A 208 2.65 20.35 8.30
N SER A 209 3.73 19.66 8.61
CA SER A 209 4.38 18.73 7.67
C SER A 209 3.56 17.46 7.52
N THR A 210 3.07 17.18 6.32
CA THR A 210 2.19 16.03 6.03
C THR A 210 2.83 14.97 5.16
N LEU A 211 3.72 15.37 4.23
CA LEU A 211 4.47 14.48 3.36
C LEU A 211 5.94 14.83 3.40
N LEU A 212 6.78 13.83 3.15
CA LEU A 212 8.22 13.97 3.10
C LEU A 212 8.73 13.39 1.77
N TYR A 213 9.58 14.14 1.10
CA TYR A 213 10.32 13.67 -0.07
C TYR A 213 11.82 13.90 0.16
N ALA A 214 12.66 12.94 -0.23
CA ALA A 214 14.08 13.20 -0.40
C ALA A 214 14.38 13.41 -1.87
N ASP A 215 15.02 14.53 -2.14
CA ASP A 215 15.53 14.89 -3.44
C ASP A 215 17.05 14.83 -3.39
N SER A 216 17.69 14.22 -4.39
CA SER A 216 19.15 14.10 -4.43
C SER A 216 19.87 15.46 -4.49
N PHE A 217 19.19 16.50 -4.92
CA PHE A 217 19.74 17.86 -5.06
C PHE A 217 19.29 18.81 -3.94
N LEU A 218 18.04 18.72 -3.50
CA LEU A 218 17.45 19.58 -2.49
C LEU A 218 17.57 19.01 -1.07
N GLY A 219 17.94 17.74 -0.96
CA GLY A 219 17.91 17.01 0.31
C GLY A 219 16.46 16.73 0.76
N ARG A 220 16.23 16.86 2.06
CA ARG A 220 14.95 16.61 2.70
C ARG A 220 13.97 17.74 2.39
N SER A 221 12.82 17.42 1.83
CA SER A 221 11.78 18.35 1.43
C SER A 221 10.46 17.98 2.10
N LEU A 222 9.86 18.92 2.82
CA LEU A 222 8.61 18.74 3.56
C LEU A 222 7.46 19.39 2.80
N VAL A 223 6.36 18.67 2.69
CA VAL A 223 5.12 19.17 2.06
C VAL A 223 4.06 19.36 3.12
N GLY A 224 3.35 20.47 3.05
CA GLY A 224 2.24 20.73 3.95
C GLY A 224 1.44 21.94 3.53
N ARG A 225 0.31 22.13 4.21
CA ARG A 225 -0.50 23.33 4.08
C ARG A 225 -0.03 24.38 5.08
N ILE A 226 0.21 25.59 4.63
CA ILE A 226 0.44 26.73 5.52
C ILE A 226 -0.87 27.03 6.24
N THR A 227 -0.90 26.87 7.56
CA THR A 227 -2.10 27.07 8.37
C THR A 227 -2.29 28.52 8.80
N GLN A 228 -1.19 29.24 8.98
CA GLN A 228 -1.19 30.67 9.33
C GLN A 228 0.09 31.37 8.85
N GLY A 229 0.00 32.67 8.71
CA GLY A 229 1.12 33.52 8.34
C GLY A 229 1.60 33.37 6.91
N THR A 230 2.86 33.69 6.70
CA THR A 230 3.51 33.73 5.39
C THR A 230 4.91 33.15 5.49
N ALA A 231 5.21 32.17 4.65
CA ALA A 231 6.57 31.61 4.50
C ALA A 231 7.36 32.43 3.49
N LYS A 232 8.59 32.82 3.83
CA LYS A 232 9.49 33.57 2.94
C LYS A 232 10.81 32.81 2.75
N ALA A 233 11.35 32.86 1.55
CA ALA A 233 12.67 32.29 1.28
C ALA A 233 13.74 32.96 2.16
N ASN A 234 14.70 32.19 2.66
CA ASN A 234 15.76 32.58 3.60
C ASN A 234 15.32 32.98 5.01
N GLN A 235 14.04 32.80 5.38
CA GLN A 235 13.51 33.00 6.72
C GLN A 235 14.08 31.95 7.69
N SER A 236 14.38 32.37 8.93
CA SER A 236 14.73 31.44 10.01
C SER A 236 13.48 30.74 10.52
N ILE A 237 13.54 29.43 10.58
CA ILE A 237 12.41 28.56 10.97
C ILE A 237 12.88 27.48 11.93
N LYS A 238 11.95 26.95 12.71
CA LYS A 238 12.15 25.75 13.53
C LYS A 238 11.09 24.69 13.25
N ALA A 239 11.40 23.46 13.62
CA ALA A 239 10.45 22.36 13.69
C ALA A 239 10.18 22.00 15.14
N ILE A 240 8.92 21.85 15.51
CA ILE A 240 8.48 21.36 16.83
C ILE A 240 7.62 20.12 16.66
N ASN A 241 7.82 19.14 17.54
CA ASN A 241 7.03 17.90 17.52
C ASN A 241 5.66 18.12 18.21
N LEU A 242 4.81 17.09 18.20
CA LEU A 242 3.47 17.12 18.82
C LEU A 242 3.47 17.43 20.33
N LYS A 243 4.63 17.28 21.01
CA LYS A 243 4.81 17.62 22.43
C LYS A 243 5.26 19.06 22.64
N GLY A 244 5.49 19.83 21.56
CA GLY A 244 6.04 21.17 21.61
C GLY A 244 7.57 21.24 21.77
N GLU A 245 8.27 20.09 21.69
CA GLU A 245 9.73 20.05 21.79
C GLU A 245 10.37 20.42 20.45
N LYS A 246 11.40 21.26 20.48
CA LYS A 246 12.16 21.62 19.28
C LYS A 246 12.95 20.42 18.76
N VAL A 247 12.68 20.05 17.50
CA VAL A 247 13.33 18.95 16.79
C VAL A 247 14.48 19.45 15.93
N ASP A 248 14.28 20.59 15.26
CA ASP A 248 15.23 21.14 14.30
C ASP A 248 15.12 22.68 14.25
N GLU A 249 16.18 23.33 13.75
CA GLU A 249 16.20 24.76 13.48
C GLU A 249 17.12 25.04 12.29
N GLY A 250 16.66 25.87 11.37
CA GLY A 250 17.41 26.18 10.17
C GLY A 250 16.86 27.39 9.41
N LYS A 251 17.30 27.53 8.18
CA LYS A 251 16.76 28.54 7.24
C LYS A 251 15.93 27.84 6.17
N LEU A 252 14.81 28.42 5.83
CA LEU A 252 13.96 28.01 4.73
C LEU A 252 14.68 28.33 3.40
N THR A 253 15.46 27.38 2.89
CA THR A 253 16.35 27.62 1.73
C THR A 253 15.58 27.78 0.44
N LYS A 254 14.51 27.03 0.25
CA LYS A 254 13.64 27.10 -0.93
C LYS A 254 12.20 26.78 -0.59
N ILE A 255 11.29 27.42 -1.33
CA ILE A 255 9.85 27.17 -1.31
C ILE A 255 9.43 26.85 -2.72
N PHE A 256 8.61 25.80 -2.88
CA PHE A 256 7.97 25.47 -4.16
C PHE A 256 6.48 25.35 -3.98
N ARG A 257 5.75 25.63 -5.04
CA ARG A 257 4.34 25.27 -5.19
C ARG A 257 4.17 24.35 -6.39
N TYR A 258 3.03 23.69 -6.47
CA TYR A 258 2.70 22.92 -7.65
C TYR A 258 2.00 23.81 -8.69
N GLU A 259 2.39 23.68 -9.97
CA GLU A 259 1.68 24.17 -11.13
C GLU A 259 1.49 22.98 -12.09
N GLY A 260 0.23 22.52 -12.26
CA GLY A 260 0.02 21.16 -12.72
C GLY A 260 0.63 20.16 -11.75
N THR A 261 1.47 19.27 -12.26
CA THR A 261 2.26 18.31 -11.47
C THR A 261 3.70 18.77 -11.19
N LYS A 262 4.11 19.92 -11.75
CA LYS A 262 5.49 20.43 -11.67
C LYS A 262 5.70 21.29 -10.42
N LYS A 263 6.84 21.13 -9.75
CA LYS A 263 7.27 22.00 -8.65
C LYS A 263 7.90 23.27 -9.20
N VAL A 264 7.32 24.42 -8.92
CA VAL A 264 7.79 25.73 -9.36
C VAL A 264 8.29 26.50 -8.15
N PRO A 265 9.54 27.05 -8.17
CA PRO A 265 10.05 27.84 -7.05
C PRO A 265 9.27 29.16 -6.90
N ILE A 266 9.00 29.51 -5.65
CA ILE A 266 8.35 30.77 -5.27
C ILE A 266 9.14 31.44 -4.14
N GLU A 267 9.05 32.78 -4.04
CA GLU A 267 9.69 33.54 -2.98
C GLU A 267 8.82 33.60 -1.69
N ILE A 268 7.51 33.53 -1.86
CA ILE A 268 6.54 33.72 -0.79
C ILE A 268 5.41 32.68 -0.94
N GLY A 269 5.13 31.93 0.16
CA GLY A 269 3.96 31.08 0.32
C GLY A 269 3.00 31.69 1.34
N GLU A 270 1.71 31.75 1.05
CA GLU A 270 0.67 32.33 1.91
C GLU A 270 -0.15 31.26 2.61
N ALA A 271 -0.74 31.63 3.74
CA ALA A 271 -1.67 30.79 4.48
C ALA A 271 -2.80 30.26 3.57
N GLY A 272 -3.06 28.96 3.65
CA GLY A 272 -3.98 28.22 2.78
C GLY A 272 -3.30 27.51 1.62
N ASP A 273 -2.08 27.86 1.26
CA ASP A 273 -1.37 27.20 0.15
C ASP A 273 -0.71 25.90 0.58
N ILE A 274 -0.63 24.95 -0.35
CA ILE A 274 0.13 23.70 -0.19
C ILE A 274 1.48 23.91 -0.84
N VAL A 275 2.53 23.90 -0.01
CA VAL A 275 3.89 24.19 -0.42
C VAL A 275 4.83 23.04 -0.13
N VAL A 276 5.94 23.02 -0.85
CA VAL A 276 7.11 22.17 -0.57
C VAL A 276 8.21 23.07 -0.06
N ILE A 277 8.74 22.76 1.10
CA ILE A 277 9.83 23.54 1.73
C ILE A 277 11.08 22.68 1.91
N ALA A 278 12.24 23.29 1.80
CA ALA A 278 13.55 22.69 2.07
C ALA A 278 14.38 23.57 3.01
N GLY A 279 15.26 22.96 3.79
CA GLY A 279 16.17 23.67 4.68
C GLY A 279 16.24 23.15 6.13
N LEU A 280 15.49 22.09 6.43
CA LEU A 280 15.54 21.36 7.70
C LEU A 280 16.00 19.93 7.46
N GLU A 281 16.92 19.43 8.30
CA GLU A 281 17.53 18.11 8.11
C GLU A 281 16.85 17.02 8.97
N LYS A 282 16.35 17.37 10.16
CA LYS A 282 15.80 16.43 11.14
C LYS A 282 14.28 16.46 11.23
N ALA A 283 13.65 17.54 10.73
CA ALA A 283 12.22 17.69 10.76
C ALA A 283 11.51 16.53 10.03
N ASN A 284 10.39 16.08 10.54
CA ASN A 284 9.68 14.91 10.07
C ASN A 284 8.20 15.23 9.76
N VAL A 285 7.48 14.23 9.27
CA VAL A 285 6.04 14.29 9.13
C VAL A 285 5.39 14.40 10.51
N ALA A 286 4.27 15.11 10.60
CA ALA A 286 3.56 15.50 11.81
C ALA A 286 4.27 16.55 12.68
N ASP A 287 5.47 17.02 12.32
CA ASP A 287 6.08 18.17 12.96
C ASP A 287 5.45 19.48 12.44
N THR A 288 5.37 20.46 13.32
CA THR A 288 4.98 21.83 12.97
C THR A 288 6.24 22.62 12.57
N ILE A 289 6.27 23.08 11.33
CA ILE A 289 7.31 23.97 10.83
C ILE A 289 6.84 25.40 11.00
N CYS A 290 7.61 26.21 11.73
CA CYS A 290 7.11 27.53 12.13
C CYS A 290 8.22 28.55 12.35
N ASP A 291 7.81 29.81 12.52
CA ASP A 291 8.67 30.88 13.01
C ASP A 291 9.23 30.58 14.41
N LEU A 292 10.34 31.19 14.74
CA LEU A 292 11.03 30.96 16.02
C LEU A 292 10.16 31.29 17.24
N ASP A 293 9.21 32.21 17.10
CA ASP A 293 8.33 32.68 18.17
C ASP A 293 7.12 31.75 18.42
N VAL A 294 6.81 30.82 17.53
CA VAL A 294 5.69 29.89 17.67
C VAL A 294 6.10 28.72 18.56
N ASN A 295 5.39 28.48 19.67
CA ASN A 295 5.69 27.41 20.61
C ASN A 295 4.59 26.34 20.72
N GLU A 296 3.40 26.59 20.14
CA GLU A 296 2.30 25.65 20.15
C GLU A 296 2.30 24.83 18.86
N PRO A 297 2.35 23.49 18.96
CA PRO A 297 2.30 22.64 17.78
C PRO A 297 0.88 22.63 17.17
N ILE A 298 0.80 22.52 15.85
CA ILE A 298 -0.45 22.26 15.15
C ILE A 298 -0.88 20.83 15.50
N SER A 299 -2.15 20.66 15.88
CA SER A 299 -2.72 19.34 16.14
C SER A 299 -2.64 18.46 14.90
N ALA A 300 -2.09 17.28 15.06
CA ALA A 300 -1.96 16.29 13.98
C ALA A 300 -2.24 14.89 14.50
N THR A 301 -2.68 14.01 13.61
CA THR A 301 -2.83 12.59 13.90
C THR A 301 -1.45 11.95 14.11
N PRO A 302 -1.21 11.30 15.26
CA PRO A 302 0.05 10.60 15.50
C PRO A 302 0.33 9.55 14.42
N ILE A 303 1.61 9.30 14.20
CA ILE A 303 2.03 8.24 13.28
C ILE A 303 1.80 6.89 13.97
N ASP A 304 0.95 6.03 13.40
CA ASP A 304 0.77 4.68 13.94
C ASP A 304 2.09 3.89 13.90
N PRO A 305 2.41 3.16 14.95
CA PRO A 305 3.61 2.34 14.97
C PRO A 305 3.53 1.19 13.95
N PRO A 306 4.68 0.67 13.49
CA PRO A 306 4.70 -0.52 12.65
C PRO A 306 4.13 -1.73 13.41
N THR A 307 3.45 -2.63 12.69
CA THR A 307 2.81 -3.83 13.25
C THR A 307 3.57 -5.11 12.94
N MET A 308 4.43 -5.10 11.93
CA MET A 308 5.21 -6.26 11.53
C MET A 308 6.62 -5.89 11.07
N SER A 309 7.52 -6.87 11.11
CA SER A 309 8.90 -6.72 10.70
C SER A 309 9.39 -7.92 9.89
N ILE A 310 10.37 -7.66 9.03
CA ILE A 310 11.17 -8.66 8.33
C ILE A 310 12.64 -8.40 8.62
N THR A 311 13.46 -9.46 8.53
CA THR A 311 14.91 -9.30 8.57
C THR A 311 15.47 -9.49 7.15
N ILE A 312 16.23 -8.51 6.68
CA ILE A 312 16.89 -8.53 5.38
C ILE A 312 18.37 -8.77 5.59
N THR A 313 18.95 -9.69 4.81
CA THR A 313 20.37 -10.02 4.81
C THR A 313 20.88 -10.13 3.37
N VAL A 314 22.20 -10.21 3.21
CA VAL A 314 22.80 -10.52 1.91
C VAL A 314 22.36 -11.89 1.40
N ASN A 315 22.29 -12.05 0.08
CA ASN A 315 22.00 -13.35 -0.53
C ASN A 315 23.22 -14.28 -0.40
N THR A 316 23.05 -15.36 0.35
CA THR A 316 24.09 -16.40 0.57
C THR A 316 23.82 -17.68 -0.21
N SER A 317 22.89 -17.68 -1.17
CA SER A 317 22.56 -18.87 -1.95
C SER A 317 23.69 -19.26 -2.91
N PRO A 318 23.76 -20.54 -3.36
CA PRO A 318 24.71 -20.98 -4.39
C PRO A 318 24.51 -20.30 -5.76
N LEU A 319 23.48 -19.51 -5.94
CA LEU A 319 23.17 -18.73 -7.14
C LEU A 319 23.44 -17.23 -6.96
N ALA A 320 23.88 -16.78 -5.80
CA ALA A 320 24.17 -15.38 -5.52
C ALA A 320 25.15 -14.77 -6.55
N GLY A 321 24.89 -13.53 -6.96
CA GLY A 321 25.71 -12.77 -7.91
C GLY A 321 25.55 -13.18 -9.38
N LYS A 322 24.56 -14.00 -9.71
CA LYS A 322 24.30 -14.40 -11.09
C LYS A 322 23.29 -13.50 -11.80
N GLU A 323 22.36 -12.90 -11.07
CA GLU A 323 21.25 -12.13 -11.60
C GLU A 323 21.36 -10.66 -11.19
N GLY A 324 21.73 -10.36 -9.94
CA GLY A 324 21.85 -9.00 -9.42
C GLY A 324 23.27 -8.43 -9.42
N LYS A 325 23.36 -7.10 -9.36
CA LYS A 325 24.63 -6.35 -9.28
C LYS A 325 24.88 -5.74 -7.90
N LYS A 326 23.85 -5.60 -7.08
CA LYS A 326 23.91 -5.00 -5.75
C LYS A 326 23.79 -6.10 -4.69
N LEU A 327 24.95 -6.54 -4.19
CA LEU A 327 25.09 -7.75 -3.36
C LEU A 327 25.62 -7.48 -1.97
N THR A 328 26.18 -6.26 -1.73
CA THR A 328 26.91 -5.99 -0.49
C THR A 328 26.00 -5.50 0.61
N SER A 329 26.34 -5.85 1.85
CA SER A 329 25.67 -5.37 3.05
C SER A 329 25.58 -3.83 3.09
N THR A 330 26.65 -3.13 2.73
CA THR A 330 26.67 -1.66 2.69
C THR A 330 25.65 -1.09 1.70
N GLN A 331 25.54 -1.65 0.48
CA GLN A 331 24.56 -1.18 -0.51
C GLN A 331 23.13 -1.39 -0.04
N ILE A 332 22.85 -2.54 0.61
CA ILE A 332 21.53 -2.83 1.19
C ILE A 332 21.23 -1.85 2.31
N ARG A 333 22.19 -1.63 3.22
CA ARG A 333 22.08 -0.69 4.32
C ARG A 333 21.74 0.72 3.86
N ASP A 334 22.54 1.25 2.95
CA ASP A 334 22.37 2.62 2.44
C ASP A 334 20.98 2.81 1.79
N ARG A 335 20.52 1.80 1.03
CA ARG A 335 19.19 1.83 0.42
C ARG A 335 18.07 1.77 1.46
N LEU A 336 18.21 0.98 2.52
CA LEU A 336 17.23 0.87 3.60
C LEU A 336 17.19 2.14 4.46
N ILE A 337 18.34 2.77 4.71
CA ILE A 337 18.40 4.08 5.37
C ILE A 337 17.66 5.13 4.53
N GLN A 338 17.92 5.16 3.22
CA GLN A 338 17.24 6.08 2.31
C GLN A 338 15.72 5.84 2.31
N GLU A 339 15.27 4.59 2.34
CA GLU A 339 13.84 4.28 2.44
C GLU A 339 13.23 4.79 3.75
N ALA A 340 13.87 4.49 4.89
CA ALA A 340 13.38 4.93 6.20
C ALA A 340 13.36 6.47 6.34
N GLN A 341 14.26 7.17 5.63
CA GLN A 341 14.26 8.63 5.58
C GLN A 341 13.10 9.20 4.76
N ASN A 342 12.63 8.47 3.75
CA ASN A 342 11.61 8.91 2.80
C ASN A 342 10.22 8.40 3.14
N ASN A 343 10.12 7.29 3.84
CA ASN A 343 8.88 6.58 4.14
C ASN A 343 8.68 6.48 5.65
N VAL A 344 7.83 7.33 6.18
CA VAL A 344 7.53 7.40 7.62
C VAL A 344 6.86 6.12 8.16
N GLY A 345 6.26 5.32 7.29
CA GLY A 345 5.65 4.04 7.64
C GLY A 345 6.66 2.89 7.81
N ILE A 346 7.92 3.10 7.44
CA ILE A 346 9.00 2.11 7.53
C ILE A 346 10.02 2.55 8.58
N THR A 347 10.37 1.64 9.47
CA THR A 347 11.49 1.83 10.40
C THR A 347 12.60 0.83 10.08
N PHE A 348 13.83 1.27 10.28
CA PHE A 348 15.04 0.51 10.01
C PHE A 348 15.89 0.43 11.28
N ASN A 349 16.33 -0.78 11.61
CA ASN A 349 17.28 -1.03 12.70
C ASN A 349 18.35 -2.03 12.26
N GLU A 350 19.57 -1.80 12.67
CA GLU A 350 20.68 -2.72 12.47
C GLU A 350 20.82 -3.66 13.67
N ASN A 351 21.01 -4.95 13.42
CA ASN A 351 21.37 -5.88 14.49
C ASN A 351 22.88 -5.78 14.75
N GLU A 352 23.28 -5.46 15.96
CA GLU A 352 24.69 -5.37 16.34
C GLU A 352 25.39 -6.73 16.10
N GLY A 353 26.51 -6.69 15.35
CA GLY A 353 27.39 -7.83 15.12
C GLY A 353 27.01 -8.77 13.98
N ASN A 354 25.90 -8.56 13.29
CA ASN A 354 25.51 -9.33 12.12
C ASN A 354 25.12 -8.39 10.98
N ASP A 355 25.53 -8.70 9.73
CA ASP A 355 25.09 -8.00 8.52
C ASP A 355 23.58 -8.25 8.23
N SER A 356 22.74 -7.99 9.22
CA SER A 356 21.30 -8.21 9.16
C SER A 356 20.53 -6.94 9.57
N PHE A 357 19.51 -6.63 8.82
CA PHE A 357 18.73 -5.41 8.92
C PHE A 357 17.27 -5.73 9.23
N VAL A 358 16.77 -5.21 10.35
CA VAL A 358 15.37 -5.33 10.71
C VAL A 358 14.62 -4.15 10.11
N VAL A 359 13.70 -4.46 9.22
CA VAL A 359 12.81 -3.49 8.57
C VAL A 359 11.40 -3.74 9.06
N SER A 360 10.79 -2.71 9.65
CA SER A 360 9.41 -2.82 10.17
C SER A 360 8.48 -1.91 9.41
N GLY A 361 7.26 -2.36 9.18
CA GLY A 361 6.21 -1.66 8.45
C GLY A 361 4.83 -1.94 9.01
N ARG A 362 3.82 -1.26 8.48
CA ARG A 362 2.44 -1.37 8.97
C ARG A 362 1.68 -2.56 8.41
N GLY A 363 2.09 -3.08 7.26
CA GLY A 363 1.41 -4.18 6.59
C GLY A 363 2.28 -4.93 5.60
N GLU A 364 1.76 -6.07 5.14
CA GLU A 364 2.42 -6.94 4.17
C GLU A 364 2.72 -6.22 2.84
N LEU A 365 1.77 -5.41 2.35
CA LEU A 365 1.90 -4.71 1.07
C LEU A 365 3.03 -3.68 1.09
N MET A 366 3.21 -2.95 2.20
CA MET A 366 4.28 -1.95 2.33
C MET A 366 5.65 -2.62 2.24
N LEU A 367 5.84 -3.75 2.93
CA LEU A 367 7.06 -4.54 2.86
C LEU A 367 7.25 -5.17 1.48
N GLU A 368 6.20 -5.66 0.84
CA GLU A 368 6.24 -6.18 -0.53
C GLU A 368 6.65 -5.13 -1.55
N ILE A 369 6.13 -3.89 -1.42
CA ILE A 369 6.49 -2.77 -2.30
C ILE A 369 7.98 -2.46 -2.18
N LEU A 370 8.50 -2.34 -0.96
CA LEU A 370 9.92 -2.11 -0.73
C LEU A 370 10.79 -3.20 -1.37
N LEU A 371 10.46 -4.46 -1.13
CA LEU A 371 11.20 -5.61 -1.68
C LEU A 371 11.11 -5.66 -3.21
N THR A 372 9.97 -5.31 -3.78
CA THR A 372 9.77 -5.25 -5.23
C THR A 372 10.58 -4.12 -5.86
N GLN A 373 10.67 -2.96 -5.21
CA GLN A 373 11.49 -1.84 -5.67
C GLN A 373 12.98 -2.21 -5.62
N MET A 374 13.46 -2.75 -4.49
CA MET A 374 14.86 -3.20 -4.37
C MET A 374 15.21 -4.28 -5.42
N ARG A 375 14.29 -5.21 -5.68
CA ARG A 375 14.43 -6.21 -6.74
C ARG A 375 14.65 -5.55 -8.11
N ARG A 376 13.84 -4.56 -8.48
CA ARG A 376 13.95 -3.81 -9.75
C ARG A 376 15.23 -2.97 -9.82
N GLU A 377 15.69 -2.46 -8.70
CA GLU A 377 16.94 -1.72 -8.59
C GLU A 377 18.19 -2.61 -8.73
N GLY A 378 18.03 -3.93 -8.85
CA GLY A 378 19.10 -4.90 -9.08
C GLY A 378 19.73 -5.48 -7.81
N PHE A 379 19.04 -5.40 -6.66
CA PHE A 379 19.49 -6.03 -5.42
C PHE A 379 19.21 -7.53 -5.40
N GLU A 380 20.12 -8.28 -4.76
CA GLU A 380 19.87 -9.64 -4.31
C GLU A 380 19.83 -9.70 -2.78
N LEU A 381 18.74 -10.25 -2.25
CA LEU A 381 18.42 -10.24 -0.83
C LEU A 381 18.03 -11.64 -0.34
N THR A 382 18.24 -11.88 0.94
CA THR A 382 17.56 -12.94 1.69
C THR A 382 16.67 -12.31 2.73
N VAL A 383 15.41 -12.73 2.77
CA VAL A 383 14.37 -12.15 3.64
C VAL A 383 13.82 -13.22 4.57
N SER A 384 13.75 -12.93 5.86
CA SER A 384 13.16 -13.80 6.88
C SER A 384 11.63 -13.86 6.79
N PRO A 385 10.99 -14.86 7.41
CA PRO A 385 9.55 -14.81 7.64
C PRO A 385 9.14 -13.51 8.34
N PRO A 386 7.98 -12.92 7.99
CA PRO A 386 7.44 -11.77 8.69
C PRO A 386 7.14 -12.11 10.15
N LYS A 387 7.49 -11.20 11.06
CA LYS A 387 7.21 -11.30 12.48
C LYS A 387 6.29 -10.15 12.90
N VAL A 388 5.26 -10.45 13.66
CA VAL A 388 4.38 -9.43 14.24
C VAL A 388 5.09 -8.78 15.42
N LEU A 389 4.97 -7.45 15.53
CA LEU A 389 5.54 -6.69 16.63
C LEU A 389 4.57 -6.66 17.80
N TYR A 390 5.03 -7.17 18.95
CA TYR A 390 4.27 -7.17 20.18
C TYR A 390 4.57 -5.92 20.99
N LYS A 391 3.59 -5.47 21.77
CA LYS A 391 3.78 -4.48 22.84
C LYS A 391 3.66 -5.14 24.19
N THR A 392 4.22 -4.49 25.20
CA THR A 392 4.01 -4.86 26.61
C THR A 392 3.31 -3.69 27.28
N ASP A 393 2.21 -3.95 27.98
CA ASP A 393 1.53 -2.93 28.77
C ASP A 393 2.26 -2.64 30.07
N ASP A 394 1.76 -1.66 30.84
CA ASP A 394 2.35 -1.26 32.13
C ASP A 394 2.29 -2.39 33.18
N SER A 395 1.44 -3.39 32.99
CA SER A 395 1.32 -4.58 33.84
C SER A 395 2.26 -5.73 33.46
N GLY A 396 3.03 -5.58 32.37
CA GLY A 396 3.91 -6.62 31.84
C GLY A 396 3.18 -7.63 30.93
N THR A 397 1.90 -7.40 30.60
CA THR A 397 1.13 -8.27 29.72
C THR A 397 1.52 -8.07 28.26
N LYS A 398 1.78 -9.17 27.55
CA LYS A 398 2.10 -9.15 26.12
C LYS A 398 0.83 -8.87 25.31
N LEU A 399 0.89 -7.80 24.51
CA LEU A 399 -0.18 -7.39 23.61
C LEU A 399 0.22 -7.63 22.15
N GLU A 400 -0.76 -8.02 21.33
CA GLU A 400 -0.61 -8.22 19.89
C GLU A 400 -1.55 -7.29 19.10
N PRO A 401 -1.16 -6.83 17.89
CA PRO A 401 -2.02 -5.99 17.08
C PRO A 401 -3.23 -6.79 16.56
N ILE A 402 -4.41 -6.21 16.75
CA ILE A 402 -5.70 -6.73 16.30
C ILE A 402 -6.18 -5.89 15.12
N GLU A 403 -6.67 -6.55 14.09
CA GLU A 403 -7.29 -5.90 12.95
C GLU A 403 -8.80 -6.17 12.93
N GLU A 404 -9.58 -5.18 12.53
CA GLU A 404 -10.97 -5.34 12.11
C GLU A 404 -10.98 -5.75 10.63
N ILE A 405 -11.68 -6.83 10.35
CA ILE A 405 -11.78 -7.38 8.99
C ILE A 405 -13.24 -7.33 8.55
N THR A 406 -13.49 -6.61 7.46
CA THR A 406 -14.78 -6.62 6.76
C THR A 406 -14.67 -7.48 5.52
N MET A 407 -15.55 -8.48 5.41
CA MET A 407 -15.59 -9.41 4.28
C MET A 407 -16.97 -9.40 3.64
N ASP A 408 -17.05 -9.04 2.36
CA ASP A 408 -18.26 -9.15 1.55
C ASP A 408 -18.15 -10.39 0.66
N LEU A 409 -19.13 -11.27 0.70
CA LEU A 409 -19.12 -12.55 0.02
C LEU A 409 -20.52 -13.09 -0.22
N ASP A 410 -20.65 -14.06 -1.15
CA ASP A 410 -21.90 -14.75 -1.37
C ASP A 410 -22.21 -15.67 -0.17
N GLU A 411 -23.49 -15.77 0.20
CA GLU A 411 -23.95 -16.50 1.39
C GLU A 411 -23.44 -17.95 1.45
N GLU A 412 -23.32 -18.63 0.30
CA GLU A 412 -22.85 -20.01 0.22
C GLU A 412 -21.43 -20.24 0.79
N TYR A 413 -20.58 -19.19 0.83
CA TYR A 413 -19.21 -19.28 1.34
C TYR A 413 -19.08 -18.89 2.81
N SER A 414 -20.13 -18.30 3.42
CA SER A 414 -20.08 -17.72 4.77
C SER A 414 -19.58 -18.70 5.82
N SER A 415 -20.15 -19.90 5.88
CA SER A 415 -19.78 -20.91 6.88
C SER A 415 -18.31 -21.34 6.77
N LYS A 416 -17.78 -21.50 5.55
CA LYS A 416 -16.38 -21.88 5.30
C LYS A 416 -15.41 -20.77 5.72
N VAL A 417 -15.80 -19.52 5.48
CA VAL A 417 -15.02 -18.35 5.85
C VAL A 417 -15.00 -18.18 7.36
N ILE A 418 -16.15 -18.32 8.04
CA ILE A 418 -16.26 -18.25 9.49
C ILE A 418 -15.40 -19.34 10.15
N ASP A 419 -15.47 -20.58 9.70
CA ASP A 419 -14.62 -21.68 10.19
C ASP A 419 -13.12 -21.39 10.01
N SER A 420 -12.78 -20.84 8.83
CA SER A 420 -11.40 -20.49 8.53
C SER A 420 -10.87 -19.37 9.42
N MET A 421 -11.71 -18.36 9.74
CA MET A 421 -11.35 -17.27 10.64
C MET A 421 -11.25 -17.72 12.11
N ASN A 422 -12.17 -18.56 12.58
CA ASN A 422 -12.13 -19.10 13.94
C ASN A 422 -10.82 -19.87 14.22
N ARG A 423 -10.33 -20.64 13.26
CA ARG A 423 -9.02 -21.34 13.37
C ARG A 423 -7.84 -20.37 13.46
N ARG A 424 -8.01 -19.13 13.02
CA ARG A 424 -7.05 -18.04 13.04
C ARG A 424 -7.27 -17.07 14.20
N LYS A 425 -8.06 -17.51 15.20
CA LYS A 425 -8.43 -16.71 16.38
C LYS A 425 -9.18 -15.42 16.04
N GLY A 426 -9.87 -15.41 14.89
CA GLY A 426 -10.80 -14.34 14.52
C GLY A 426 -12.10 -14.47 15.32
N LYS A 427 -12.55 -13.37 15.91
CA LYS A 427 -13.82 -13.28 16.64
C LYS A 427 -14.83 -12.59 15.72
N LEU A 428 -15.93 -13.26 15.40
CA LEU A 428 -17.03 -12.67 14.64
C LEU A 428 -17.70 -11.58 15.50
N ILE A 429 -17.69 -10.36 15.00
CA ILE A 429 -18.29 -9.20 15.68
C ILE A 429 -19.69 -8.96 15.14
N ASP A 430 -19.88 -9.02 13.82
CA ASP A 430 -21.16 -8.74 13.18
C ASP A 430 -21.34 -9.55 11.90
N LEU A 431 -22.62 -9.82 11.56
CA LEU A 431 -23.02 -10.48 10.33
C LEU A 431 -24.25 -9.76 9.78
N LYS A 432 -24.11 -9.10 8.64
CA LYS A 432 -25.17 -8.35 7.97
C LYS A 432 -25.55 -8.99 6.65
N ASP A 433 -26.85 -9.03 6.40
CA ASP A 433 -27.36 -9.34 5.07
C ASP A 433 -27.31 -8.06 4.22
N THR A 434 -26.61 -8.11 3.07
CA THR A 434 -26.46 -6.98 2.15
C THR A 434 -27.35 -7.12 0.90
N GLY A 435 -28.31 -8.07 0.92
CA GLY A 435 -29.24 -8.32 -0.16
C GLY A 435 -28.65 -9.17 -1.30
N LYS A 436 -29.50 -9.69 -2.19
CA LYS A 436 -29.12 -10.51 -3.38
C LYS A 436 -28.19 -11.70 -3.04
N ASN A 437 -28.45 -12.45 -1.95
CA ASN A 437 -27.64 -13.57 -1.48
C ASN A 437 -26.19 -13.18 -1.09
N LYS A 438 -25.93 -11.94 -0.69
CA LYS A 438 -24.61 -11.48 -0.20
C LYS A 438 -24.65 -11.20 1.28
N LYS A 439 -23.57 -11.54 1.95
CA LYS A 439 -23.37 -11.28 3.38
C LYS A 439 -22.09 -10.48 3.63
N ARG A 440 -22.16 -9.59 4.61
CA ARG A 440 -21.02 -8.90 5.18
C ARG A 440 -20.69 -9.48 6.53
N LEU A 441 -19.47 -9.96 6.68
CA LEU A 441 -18.91 -10.47 7.92
C LEU A 441 -17.91 -9.45 8.46
N ILE A 442 -18.00 -9.14 9.76
CA ILE A 442 -17.03 -8.28 10.45
C ILE A 442 -16.36 -9.11 11.54
N PHE A 443 -15.03 -9.20 11.52
CA PHE A 443 -14.23 -9.91 12.49
C PHE A 443 -13.20 -9.01 13.15
N HIS A 444 -12.86 -9.29 14.41
CA HIS A 444 -11.61 -8.87 15.01
C HIS A 444 -10.65 -10.07 15.06
N ALA A 445 -9.46 -9.92 14.52
CA ALA A 445 -8.48 -11.01 14.52
C ALA A 445 -7.05 -10.49 14.66
N PRO A 446 -6.15 -11.27 15.29
CA PRO A 446 -4.75 -10.88 15.41
C PRO A 446 -4.07 -10.87 14.04
N THR A 447 -3.25 -9.83 13.80
CA THR A 447 -2.54 -9.62 12.52
C THR A 447 -1.77 -10.87 12.07
N ARG A 448 -1.14 -11.61 13.01
CA ARG A 448 -0.43 -12.87 12.68
C ARG A 448 -1.34 -13.95 12.10
N GLY A 449 -2.61 -13.98 12.46
CA GLY A 449 -3.61 -14.91 11.91
C GLY A 449 -4.04 -14.56 10.49
N LEU A 450 -3.78 -13.34 10.08
CA LEU A 450 -4.22 -12.80 8.79
C LEU A 450 -3.13 -12.81 7.73
N MET A 451 -1.89 -13.13 8.09
CA MET A 451 -0.80 -13.28 7.11
C MET A 451 -1.17 -14.33 6.06
N GLY A 452 -1.10 -13.94 4.79
CA GLY A 452 -1.49 -14.77 3.64
C GLY A 452 -2.98 -15.14 3.56
N TYR A 453 -3.85 -14.60 4.43
CA TYR A 453 -5.26 -14.96 4.45
C TYR A 453 -6.02 -14.46 3.23
N THR A 454 -5.65 -13.31 2.68
CA THR A 454 -6.32 -12.72 1.50
C THR A 454 -6.37 -13.70 0.31
N SER A 455 -5.25 -14.35 0.00
CA SER A 455 -5.19 -15.35 -1.08
C SER A 455 -6.06 -16.58 -0.78
N LYS A 456 -6.05 -17.05 0.47
CA LYS A 456 -6.92 -18.15 0.91
C LYS A 456 -8.40 -17.78 0.85
N PHE A 457 -8.75 -16.56 1.26
CA PHE A 457 -10.11 -16.04 1.20
C PHE A 457 -10.63 -15.99 -0.25
N LEU A 458 -9.84 -15.45 -1.18
CA LEU A 458 -10.18 -15.42 -2.60
C LEU A 458 -10.37 -16.85 -3.16
N THR A 459 -9.55 -17.80 -2.73
CA THR A 459 -9.74 -19.22 -3.13
C THR A 459 -11.04 -19.80 -2.56
N LEU A 460 -11.37 -19.52 -1.29
CA LEU A 460 -12.60 -20.00 -0.66
C LEU A 460 -13.86 -19.42 -1.30
N THR A 461 -13.79 -18.18 -1.76
CA THR A 461 -14.90 -17.45 -2.40
C THR A 461 -14.86 -17.51 -3.93
N LYS A 462 -13.99 -18.34 -4.52
CA LYS A 462 -13.78 -18.48 -5.97
C LYS A 462 -13.53 -17.15 -6.70
N GLY A 463 -12.90 -16.20 -6.01
CA GLY A 463 -12.57 -14.88 -6.53
C GLY A 463 -13.67 -13.81 -6.34
N ASN A 464 -14.88 -14.18 -5.91
CA ASN A 464 -16.02 -13.25 -5.81
C ASN A 464 -16.08 -12.48 -4.47
N GLY A 465 -15.25 -12.85 -3.49
CA GLY A 465 -15.24 -12.18 -2.19
C GLY A 465 -14.35 -10.94 -2.16
N VAL A 466 -14.79 -9.93 -1.43
CA VAL A 466 -14.00 -8.73 -1.12
C VAL A 466 -13.61 -8.77 0.35
N ILE A 467 -12.34 -8.56 0.65
CA ILE A 467 -11.81 -8.49 2.01
C ILE A 467 -11.14 -7.15 2.26
N ASN A 468 -11.53 -6.50 3.34
CA ASN A 468 -10.89 -5.29 3.84
C ASN A 468 -10.43 -5.52 5.28
N ARG A 469 -9.26 -5.01 5.65
CA ARG A 469 -8.64 -5.18 6.96
C ARG A 469 -8.17 -3.80 7.44
N ILE A 470 -8.39 -3.41 8.67
CA ILE A 470 -8.00 -2.13 9.25
C ILE A 470 -7.39 -2.42 10.63
N PHE A 471 -6.29 -1.75 10.97
CA PHE A 471 -5.79 -1.83 12.36
C PHE A 471 -6.88 -1.32 13.31
N HIS A 472 -7.20 -2.10 14.33
CA HIS A 472 -8.22 -1.78 15.31
C HIS A 472 -7.57 -1.29 16.61
N ASP A 473 -6.84 -2.17 17.29
CA ASP A 473 -6.21 -1.89 18.59
C ASP A 473 -5.17 -2.97 18.92
N TYR A 474 -4.58 -2.90 20.10
CA TYR A 474 -3.76 -3.96 20.67
C TYR A 474 -4.58 -4.78 21.67
N GLY A 475 -4.68 -6.10 21.44
CA GLY A 475 -5.34 -7.06 22.30
C GLY A 475 -4.35 -7.98 23.02
N GLN A 476 -4.82 -8.67 24.06
CA GLN A 476 -4.00 -9.68 24.75
C GLN A 476 -3.56 -10.78 23.80
N PHE A 477 -2.31 -11.24 23.95
CA PHE A 477 -1.78 -12.36 23.20
C PHE A 477 -2.51 -13.67 23.57
N GLU A 478 -3.23 -14.24 22.61
CA GLU A 478 -4.05 -15.45 22.81
C GLU A 478 -3.30 -16.78 22.57
N GLY A 479 -2.01 -16.84 22.91
CA GLY A 479 -1.20 -18.04 22.72
C GLY A 479 -0.77 -18.25 21.26
N GLU A 480 0.02 -19.27 20.99
CA GLU A 480 0.55 -19.54 19.65
C GLU A 480 -0.52 -20.06 18.69
N MET A 481 -0.28 -19.84 17.39
CA MET A 481 -1.06 -20.40 16.29
C MET A 481 -0.26 -21.49 15.59
N GLU A 482 -0.95 -22.51 15.10
CA GLU A 482 -0.32 -23.51 14.24
C GLU A 482 0.22 -22.85 12.96
N GLY A 483 1.50 -23.06 12.68
CA GLY A 483 2.12 -22.65 11.41
C GLY A 483 1.57 -23.44 10.21
N ARG A 484 2.24 -23.32 9.08
CA ARG A 484 1.90 -24.10 7.87
C ARG A 484 1.99 -25.60 8.19
N ARG A 485 0.89 -26.32 7.96
CA ARG A 485 0.83 -27.78 8.17
C ARG A 485 1.51 -28.57 7.07
N ASN A 486 1.58 -28.01 5.85
CA ASN A 486 2.13 -28.65 4.67
C ASN A 486 3.67 -28.67 4.73
N GLY A 487 4.26 -29.83 4.50
CA GLY A 487 5.72 -29.99 4.44
C GLY A 487 6.31 -29.38 3.17
N ALA A 488 7.57 -28.97 3.21
CA ALA A 488 8.31 -28.51 2.06
C ALA A 488 8.90 -29.68 1.24
N LEU A 489 8.85 -29.56 -0.08
CA LEU A 489 9.59 -30.40 -1.01
C LEU A 489 10.94 -29.71 -1.27
N ILE A 490 12.03 -30.29 -0.75
CA ILE A 490 13.35 -29.65 -0.72
C ILE A 490 14.27 -30.32 -1.76
N ALA A 491 14.91 -29.51 -2.60
CA ALA A 491 15.87 -29.99 -3.59
C ALA A 491 17.12 -30.58 -2.90
N MET A 492 17.57 -31.75 -3.40
CA MET A 492 18.68 -32.50 -2.86
C MET A 492 20.04 -32.02 -3.39
N GLU A 493 20.10 -31.61 -4.65
CA GLU A 493 21.33 -31.37 -5.39
C GLU A 493 21.28 -30.08 -6.21
N LYS A 494 22.46 -29.57 -6.61
CA LYS A 494 22.58 -28.40 -7.48
C LYS A 494 22.54 -28.80 -8.95
N GLY A 495 21.71 -28.16 -9.76
CA GLY A 495 21.63 -28.38 -11.20
C GLY A 495 20.40 -27.71 -11.82
N LYS A 496 19.83 -28.36 -12.82
CA LYS A 496 18.60 -27.89 -13.49
C LYS A 496 17.49 -28.91 -13.34
N ALA A 497 16.29 -28.43 -13.06
CA ALA A 497 15.10 -29.27 -12.95
C ALA A 497 14.76 -29.94 -14.28
N VAL A 498 14.37 -31.22 -14.27
CA VAL A 498 14.07 -32.02 -15.45
C VAL A 498 12.57 -32.31 -15.52
N ALA A 499 11.95 -32.14 -16.70
CA ALA A 499 10.52 -32.35 -16.91
C ALA A 499 10.03 -33.73 -16.40
N PHE A 500 10.75 -34.80 -16.68
CA PHE A 500 10.40 -36.15 -16.22
C PHE A 500 10.34 -36.27 -14.69
N ALA A 501 11.30 -35.66 -13.98
CA ALA A 501 11.28 -35.64 -12.52
C ALA A 501 10.13 -34.85 -11.97
N ILE A 502 9.87 -33.65 -12.52
CA ILE A 502 8.75 -32.77 -12.11
C ILE A 502 7.42 -33.51 -12.30
N PHE A 503 7.19 -34.14 -13.45
CA PHE A 503 5.97 -34.90 -13.75
C PHE A 503 5.68 -35.96 -12.68
N ASN A 504 6.69 -36.74 -12.30
CA ASN A 504 6.53 -37.76 -11.26
C ASN A 504 6.32 -37.17 -9.86
N LEU A 505 6.83 -35.97 -9.61
CA LEU A 505 6.76 -35.30 -8.31
C LEU A 505 5.45 -34.50 -8.14
N GLN A 506 4.79 -34.10 -9.23
CA GLN A 506 3.49 -33.43 -9.18
C GLN A 506 2.40 -34.28 -8.50
N ALA A 507 2.52 -35.61 -8.54
CA ALA A 507 1.64 -36.51 -7.78
C ALA A 507 1.86 -36.43 -6.25
N ARG A 508 2.97 -35.85 -5.79
CA ARG A 508 3.33 -35.71 -4.36
C ARG A 508 3.02 -34.35 -3.78
N GLY A 509 2.79 -33.34 -4.62
CA GLY A 509 2.50 -31.99 -4.17
C GLY A 509 2.56 -30.95 -5.27
N GLU A 510 2.27 -29.71 -4.91
CA GLU A 510 2.34 -28.55 -5.79
C GLU A 510 3.82 -28.17 -6.02
N MET A 511 4.24 -28.07 -7.28
CA MET A 511 5.62 -27.72 -7.65
C MET A 511 5.74 -26.23 -7.96
N PHE A 512 6.90 -25.64 -7.57
CA PHE A 512 7.22 -24.23 -7.78
C PHE A 512 8.28 -24.00 -8.86
N VAL A 513 8.82 -25.06 -9.44
CA VAL A 513 9.86 -25.02 -10.47
C VAL A 513 9.38 -25.62 -11.77
N THR A 514 9.89 -25.10 -12.88
CA THR A 514 9.63 -25.58 -14.23
C THR A 514 10.87 -26.29 -14.81
N HIS A 515 10.70 -26.86 -16.00
CA HIS A 515 11.83 -27.48 -16.72
C HIS A 515 12.93 -26.44 -16.99
N ASN A 516 14.18 -26.84 -16.76
CA ASN A 516 15.41 -26.03 -16.86
C ASN A 516 15.64 -24.99 -15.76
N ASP A 517 14.73 -24.81 -14.80
CA ASP A 517 14.99 -23.91 -13.67
C ASP A 517 16.21 -24.36 -12.87
N PRO A 518 17.10 -23.43 -12.49
CA PRO A 518 18.24 -23.73 -11.65
C PRO A 518 17.78 -24.04 -10.23
N VAL A 519 18.26 -25.12 -9.68
CA VAL A 519 17.99 -25.58 -8.31
C VAL A 519 19.27 -25.83 -7.54
N TYR A 520 19.19 -25.77 -6.21
CA TYR A 520 20.33 -26.04 -5.32
C TYR A 520 19.86 -26.72 -4.03
N PRO A 521 20.77 -27.37 -3.27
CA PRO A 521 20.41 -28.02 -2.01
C PRO A 521 19.80 -27.07 -1.03
N GLY A 522 18.67 -27.46 -0.40
CA GLY A 522 17.96 -26.61 0.54
C GLY A 522 16.94 -25.65 -0.10
N MET A 523 16.88 -25.54 -1.43
CA MET A 523 15.83 -24.80 -2.14
C MET A 523 14.49 -25.53 -2.00
N ILE A 524 13.42 -24.81 -1.69
CA ILE A 524 12.06 -25.36 -1.62
C ILE A 524 11.49 -25.28 -3.04
N VAL A 525 11.24 -26.44 -3.63
CA VAL A 525 10.77 -26.59 -5.01
C VAL A 525 9.31 -26.96 -5.11
N GLY A 526 8.61 -27.06 -3.98
CA GLY A 526 7.19 -27.36 -3.91
C GLY A 526 6.69 -27.57 -2.49
N LEU A 527 5.39 -27.81 -2.33
CA LEU A 527 4.73 -28.15 -1.07
C LEU A 527 4.06 -29.51 -1.15
N SER A 528 4.24 -30.32 -0.12
CA SER A 528 3.51 -31.59 0.08
C SER A 528 2.16 -31.33 0.75
N PRO A 529 1.09 -32.04 0.39
CA PRO A 529 -0.16 -32.00 1.15
C PRO A 529 -0.05 -32.65 2.55
N LYS A 530 1.03 -33.41 2.79
CA LYS A 530 1.29 -34.07 4.07
C LYS A 530 2.22 -33.22 4.94
N PRO A 531 2.10 -33.29 6.27
CA PRO A 531 3.04 -32.64 7.16
C PRO A 531 4.45 -33.30 7.06
N GLY A 532 5.46 -32.50 7.36
CA GLY A 532 6.86 -32.94 7.34
C GLY A 532 7.55 -32.72 6.00
N ASP A 533 8.77 -32.20 6.08
CA ASP A 533 9.59 -31.89 4.91
C ASP A 533 10.12 -33.14 4.23
N MET A 534 10.22 -33.10 2.91
CA MET A 534 10.75 -34.19 2.11
C MET A 534 11.89 -33.70 1.20
N ILE A 535 13.03 -34.36 1.28
CA ILE A 535 14.14 -34.14 0.35
C ILE A 535 13.86 -34.93 -0.92
N ILE A 536 13.87 -34.25 -2.06
CA ILE A 536 13.52 -34.83 -3.37
C ILE A 536 14.59 -34.51 -4.42
N ASN A 537 14.73 -35.40 -5.39
CA ASN A 537 15.59 -35.17 -6.55
C ASN A 537 14.77 -34.74 -7.77
N VAL A 538 14.85 -33.45 -8.12
CA VAL A 538 14.15 -32.86 -9.28
C VAL A 538 14.93 -32.97 -10.59
N MET A 539 16.13 -33.59 -10.56
CA MET A 539 17.01 -33.72 -11.72
C MET A 539 17.06 -35.15 -12.27
N LYS A 540 16.29 -36.09 -11.67
CA LYS A 540 16.31 -37.48 -12.09
C LYS A 540 15.73 -37.65 -13.49
N GLY A 541 16.58 -37.91 -14.48
CA GLY A 541 16.17 -38.23 -15.85
C GLY A 541 15.52 -39.62 -15.98
N LYS A 542 14.87 -39.84 -17.11
CA LYS A 542 14.36 -41.16 -17.52
C LYS A 542 15.59 -42.07 -17.67
N LYS A 543 15.64 -43.22 -17.00
CA LYS A 543 16.67 -44.21 -17.27
C LYS A 543 16.45 -44.74 -18.69
N LEU A 544 17.43 -44.53 -19.56
CA LEU A 544 17.45 -45.16 -20.88
C LEU A 544 17.66 -46.67 -20.66
N THR A 545 16.63 -47.46 -20.90
CA THR A 545 16.77 -48.90 -20.98
C THR A 545 16.98 -49.27 -22.45
N ASN A 546 17.92 -50.17 -22.78
CA ASN A 546 18.21 -50.63 -24.12
C ASN A 546 17.09 -51.50 -24.76
N MET A 547 15.96 -51.71 -24.09
CA MET A 547 14.77 -52.32 -24.63
C MET A 547 13.90 -51.30 -25.34
N ARG A 548 13.90 -51.29 -26.67
CA ARG A 548 12.92 -50.66 -27.50
C ARG A 548 11.60 -51.46 -27.39
N THR A 549 10.82 -51.25 -26.35
CA THR A 549 9.41 -51.52 -26.40
C THR A 549 8.78 -50.40 -27.26
N GLN A 550 8.05 -50.75 -28.31
CA GLN A 550 7.15 -49.90 -29.07
C GLN A 550 6.03 -49.43 -28.13
N GLY A 551 6.33 -48.60 -27.18
CA GLY A 551 5.39 -47.91 -26.30
C GLY A 551 5.57 -46.41 -26.57
N THR A 552 4.52 -45.80 -27.04
CA THR A 552 4.34 -44.37 -27.27
C THR A 552 5.18 -43.51 -26.29
N ASP A 553 6.06 -42.69 -26.84
CA ASP A 553 6.62 -41.56 -26.10
C ASP A 553 5.44 -40.64 -25.74
N GLU A 554 4.80 -40.90 -24.61
CA GLU A 554 3.78 -40.01 -24.08
C GLU A 554 4.41 -38.66 -23.81
N ASN A 555 3.88 -37.62 -24.41
CA ASN A 555 4.29 -36.25 -24.15
C ASN A 555 4.09 -35.96 -22.67
N VAL A 556 5.15 -35.59 -21.97
CA VAL A 556 5.11 -35.18 -20.57
C VAL A 556 4.43 -33.82 -20.48
N VAL A 557 3.15 -33.82 -20.08
CA VAL A 557 2.40 -32.58 -19.83
C VAL A 557 2.62 -32.18 -18.37
N LEU A 558 3.25 -31.04 -18.14
CA LEU A 558 3.44 -30.48 -16.82
C LEU A 558 2.27 -29.58 -16.44
N THR A 559 1.81 -29.67 -15.20
CA THR A 559 0.86 -28.70 -14.64
C THR A 559 1.58 -27.34 -14.56
N PRO A 560 0.98 -26.25 -15.04
CA PRO A 560 1.58 -24.92 -14.94
C PRO A 560 1.88 -24.54 -13.49
N VAL A 561 3.05 -23.94 -13.27
CA VAL A 561 3.46 -23.44 -11.95
C VAL A 561 2.64 -22.20 -11.60
N ARG A 562 2.13 -22.15 -10.38
CA ARG A 562 1.45 -20.98 -9.84
C ARG A 562 2.45 -19.84 -9.66
N LYS A 563 2.18 -18.70 -10.29
CA LYS A 563 2.91 -17.46 -10.04
C LYS A 563 2.43 -16.86 -8.72
N MET A 564 3.32 -16.68 -7.78
CA MET A 564 3.05 -16.11 -6.46
C MET A 564 3.66 -14.73 -6.34
N SER A 565 2.94 -13.80 -5.70
CA SER A 565 3.49 -12.50 -5.30
C SER A 565 4.54 -12.68 -4.18
N ILE A 566 5.38 -11.65 -3.95
CA ILE A 566 6.34 -11.66 -2.84
C ILE A 566 5.62 -11.80 -1.49
N ALA A 567 4.47 -11.12 -1.32
CA ALA A 567 3.68 -11.24 -0.09
C ALA A 567 3.15 -12.67 0.12
N GLU A 568 2.65 -13.33 -0.93
CA GLU A 568 2.23 -14.73 -0.83
C GLU A 568 3.39 -15.65 -0.45
N GLN A 569 4.56 -15.45 -1.06
CA GLN A 569 5.75 -16.25 -0.75
C GLN A 569 6.23 -16.02 0.69
N LEU A 570 6.25 -14.77 1.17
CA LEU A 570 6.60 -14.43 2.55
C LEU A 570 5.65 -15.07 3.56
N SER A 571 4.34 -15.07 3.25
CA SER A 571 3.31 -15.64 4.12
C SER A 571 3.37 -17.18 4.24
N MET A 572 4.02 -17.83 3.28
CA MET A 572 4.20 -19.28 3.27
C MET A 572 5.41 -19.77 4.08
N LEU A 573 6.32 -18.88 4.44
CA LEU A 573 7.55 -19.24 5.14
C LEU A 573 7.27 -19.73 6.57
N ASN A 574 7.92 -20.84 6.93
CA ASN A 574 8.08 -21.26 8.31
C ASN A 574 9.29 -20.57 8.96
N THR A 575 9.44 -20.67 10.26
CA THR A 575 10.51 -20.01 11.02
C THR A 575 11.93 -20.41 10.61
N ASP A 576 12.09 -21.60 10.04
CA ASP A 576 13.36 -22.18 9.55
C ASP A 576 13.59 -21.94 8.05
N GLU A 577 12.75 -21.12 7.41
CA GLU A 577 12.78 -20.84 5.98
C GLU A 577 13.11 -19.37 5.69
N ALA A 578 13.48 -19.09 4.46
CA ALA A 578 13.75 -17.73 3.98
C ALA A 578 13.37 -17.58 2.51
N LEU A 579 13.14 -16.35 2.09
CA LEU A 579 12.90 -15.98 0.71
C LEU A 579 14.17 -15.36 0.12
N GLU A 580 14.70 -15.97 -0.94
CA GLU A 580 15.73 -15.39 -1.80
C GLU A 580 15.04 -14.52 -2.85
N ILE A 581 15.42 -13.26 -2.93
CA ILE A 581 14.92 -12.29 -3.92
C ILE A 581 16.09 -11.85 -4.79
N THR A 582 15.93 -12.00 -6.10
CA THR A 582 16.88 -11.55 -7.12
C THR A 582 16.11 -10.79 -8.21
N PRO A 583 16.76 -10.01 -9.08
CA PRO A 583 16.08 -9.29 -10.16
C PRO A 583 15.16 -10.18 -11.02
N ASP A 584 15.59 -11.37 -11.34
CA ASP A 584 14.86 -12.27 -12.26
C ASP A 584 13.95 -13.26 -11.52
N SER A 585 14.27 -13.62 -10.26
CA SER A 585 13.61 -14.73 -9.57
C SER A 585 13.37 -14.46 -8.08
N CYS A 586 12.32 -15.11 -7.56
CA CYS A 586 12.08 -15.24 -6.11
C CYS A 586 12.04 -16.75 -5.79
N ARG A 587 12.84 -17.19 -4.81
CA ARG A 587 13.01 -18.62 -4.49
C ARG A 587 12.84 -18.84 -2.99
N LEU A 588 11.96 -19.75 -2.62
CA LEU A 588 11.81 -20.20 -1.23
C LEU A 588 12.98 -21.16 -0.91
N ARG A 589 13.55 -21.03 0.27
CA ARG A 589 14.66 -21.91 0.70
C ARG A 589 14.65 -22.13 2.21
N LYS A 590 15.35 -23.17 2.65
CA LYS A 590 15.68 -23.32 4.07
C LYS A 590 16.75 -22.29 4.47
N SER A 591 16.67 -21.79 5.70
CA SER A 591 17.68 -20.88 6.25
C SER A 591 19.04 -21.56 6.31
N ILE A 592 19.09 -22.81 6.77
CA ILE A 592 20.26 -23.66 6.74
C ILE A 592 20.17 -24.56 5.51
N LEU A 593 21.10 -24.42 4.54
CA LEU A 593 21.04 -25.14 3.28
C LEU A 593 21.52 -26.57 3.39
N ASP A 594 22.53 -26.84 4.23
CA ASP A 594 23.10 -28.19 4.42
C ASP A 594 22.13 -29.07 5.22
N PRO A 595 21.77 -30.27 4.69
CA PRO A 595 20.83 -31.18 5.35
C PRO A 595 21.36 -31.76 6.67
N ASN A 596 22.67 -31.89 6.83
CA ASN A 596 23.27 -32.45 8.06
C ASN A 596 23.26 -31.37 9.16
N GLU A 597 23.55 -30.13 8.81
CA GLU A 597 23.49 -29.01 9.73
C GLU A 597 22.05 -28.78 10.20
N ARG A 598 21.03 -28.85 9.31
CA ARG A 598 19.63 -28.81 9.70
C ARG A 598 19.27 -29.86 10.75
N LYS A 599 19.65 -31.14 10.50
CA LYS A 599 19.39 -32.22 11.45
C LYS A 599 20.09 -32.00 12.79
N LYS A 600 21.28 -31.41 12.81
CA LYS A 600 21.97 -31.06 14.05
C LYS A 600 21.27 -29.95 14.80
N SER A 601 20.83 -28.90 14.09
CA SER A 601 20.06 -27.78 14.66
C SER A 601 18.74 -28.25 15.25
N GLU A 602 17.98 -29.09 14.55
CA GLU A 602 16.75 -29.70 15.05
C GLU A 602 16.95 -30.51 16.35
N LYS A 603 18.04 -31.28 16.42
CA LYS A 603 18.37 -32.09 17.61
C LYS A 603 18.85 -31.26 18.80
N SER A 604 19.51 -30.13 18.55
CA SER A 604 20.02 -29.26 19.62
C SER A 604 18.93 -28.34 20.23
N GLY A 605 17.72 -28.38 19.71
CA GLY A 605 16.63 -27.50 20.17
C GLY A 605 16.88 -26.00 19.90
N ALA A 606 17.94 -25.69 19.14
CA ALA A 606 18.22 -24.36 18.65
C ALA A 606 17.42 -24.14 17.35
N ALA A 607 16.07 -24.10 17.44
CA ALA A 607 15.31 -23.45 16.40
C ALA A 607 15.64 -21.96 16.46
N ALA A 608 16.15 -21.42 15.38
CA ALA A 608 16.58 -20.04 15.24
C ALA A 608 15.44 -19.04 15.47
#